data_a091b5474307feff1d0501cdc669c22d
#
_entry.id   a091b5474307feff1d0501cdc669c22d
#
_cell.length_a   1.000
_cell.length_b   1.000
_cell.length_c   1.000
_cell.angle_alpha   90.00
_cell.angle_beta   90.00
_cell.angle_gamma   90.00
#
_symmetry.space_group_name_H-M   'P 1'
#
loop_
_entity.id
_entity.type
_entity.pdbx_description
1 polymer ?
#
loop_
_entity_poly.entity_id
_entity_poly.type
_entity_poly.pdbx_seq_one_letter_code
_entity_poly.pdbx_strand_id
1 'polypeptide(L)'
;MQTDAIAAYLDARVKTVNRDTPREDVNALKAEIEQFIQQHSSHFLRGKLEQSIFTLLINAEDTQALAKLTPNNLERQIAVLTAKYQIEASNTSQTAENQSNDKNKSAILSEYEQLWLNNAELPNDAQLWTAWYSQGGRTEEKIYQKAEMLFGKNDAKGLEILAKELEKIENAKEDEQVAAHLSLYQDLL
;
A
#
# COMPACT_ATOMS: atom_id res chain seq x y z
N MET A 1 -32.76 -3.91 -12.13
CA MET A 1 -33.05 -2.49 -11.78
C MET A 1 -33.04 -2.24 -10.28
N GLN A 2 -33.80 -2.97 -9.45
CA GLN A 2 -33.80 -2.71 -7.99
C GLN A 2 -32.46 -3.02 -7.32
N THR A 3 -31.82 -4.12 -7.70
CA THR A 3 -30.50 -4.56 -7.20
C THR A 3 -29.39 -3.57 -7.55
N ASP A 4 -29.40 -3.01 -8.77
CA ASP A 4 -28.42 -2.01 -9.20
C ASP A 4 -28.56 -0.72 -8.39
N ALA A 5 -29.79 -0.30 -8.08
CA ALA A 5 -30.04 0.88 -7.28
C ALA A 5 -29.55 0.69 -5.83
N ILE A 6 -29.69 -0.51 -5.25
CA ILE A 6 -29.17 -0.83 -3.92
C ILE A 6 -27.63 -0.79 -3.94
N ALA A 7 -27.00 -1.41 -4.92
CA ALA A 7 -25.53 -1.39 -5.05
C ALA A 7 -24.99 0.04 -5.19
N ALA A 8 -25.62 0.87 -6.02
CA ALA A 8 -25.25 2.28 -6.20
C ALA A 8 -25.46 3.09 -4.90
N TYR A 9 -26.52 2.83 -4.17
CA TYR A 9 -26.80 3.47 -2.88
C TYR A 9 -25.74 3.13 -1.83
N LEU A 10 -25.35 1.84 -1.72
CA LEU A 10 -24.28 1.42 -0.82
C LEU A 10 -22.94 2.10 -1.16
N ASP A 11 -22.55 2.13 -2.43
CA ASP A 11 -21.34 2.82 -2.89
C ASP A 11 -21.38 4.33 -2.59
N ALA A 12 -22.53 4.96 -2.75
CA ALA A 12 -22.70 6.37 -2.41
C ALA A 12 -22.56 6.64 -0.90
N ARG A 13 -23.11 5.78 -0.05
CA ARG A 13 -22.97 5.90 1.41
C ARG A 13 -21.52 5.78 1.87
N VAL A 14 -20.71 4.91 1.26
CA VAL A 14 -19.27 4.80 1.57
C VAL A 14 -18.55 6.13 1.41
N LYS A 15 -18.91 6.92 0.40
CA LYS A 15 -18.28 8.23 0.12
C LYS A 15 -18.61 9.30 1.15
N THR A 16 -19.67 9.13 1.94
CA THR A 16 -20.03 10.05 3.01
C THR A 16 -19.37 9.75 4.34
N VAL A 17 -18.75 8.57 4.47
CA VAL A 17 -18.04 8.17 5.67
C VAL A 17 -16.70 8.92 5.78
N ASN A 18 -16.38 9.34 6.99
CA ASN A 18 -15.11 9.96 7.36
C ASN A 18 -14.70 9.51 8.77
N ARG A 19 -13.57 9.98 9.28
CA ARG A 19 -13.03 9.64 10.60
C ARG A 19 -13.97 9.94 11.77
N ASP A 20 -14.89 10.90 11.60
CA ASP A 20 -15.82 11.33 12.65
C ASP A 20 -17.13 10.49 12.62
N THR A 21 -17.29 9.60 11.63
CA THR A 21 -18.45 8.70 11.53
C THR A 21 -18.43 7.69 12.68
N PRO A 22 -19.52 7.53 13.44
CA PRO A 22 -19.60 6.56 14.52
C PRO A 22 -19.23 5.15 14.06
N ARG A 23 -18.42 4.45 14.84
CA ARG A 23 -17.92 3.11 14.49
C ARG A 23 -19.06 2.10 14.29
N GLU A 24 -20.19 2.29 14.97
CA GLU A 24 -21.39 1.47 14.80
C GLU A 24 -21.96 1.62 13.39
N ASP A 25 -22.00 2.85 12.87
CA ASP A 25 -22.51 3.14 11.53
C ASP A 25 -21.57 2.58 10.45
N VAL A 26 -20.25 2.67 10.66
CA VAL A 26 -19.24 2.07 9.78
C VAL A 26 -19.40 0.56 9.72
N ASN A 27 -19.56 -0.10 10.88
CA ASN A 27 -19.74 -1.55 10.96
C ASN A 27 -21.09 -1.98 10.34
N ALA A 28 -22.15 -1.22 10.56
CA ALA A 28 -23.45 -1.49 9.97
C ALA A 28 -23.40 -1.40 8.43
N LEU A 29 -22.77 -0.34 7.89
CA LEU A 29 -22.62 -0.18 6.46
C LEU A 29 -21.74 -1.27 5.85
N LYS A 30 -20.64 -1.65 6.53
CA LYS A 30 -19.81 -2.78 6.11
C LYS A 30 -20.61 -4.08 6.02
N ALA A 31 -21.40 -4.37 7.06
CA ALA A 31 -22.25 -5.57 7.10
C ALA A 31 -23.33 -5.57 5.99
N GLU A 32 -23.95 -4.42 5.70
CA GLU A 32 -24.89 -4.27 4.59
C GLU A 32 -24.24 -4.59 3.24
N ILE A 33 -22.99 -4.09 3.01
CA ILE A 33 -22.25 -4.37 1.78
C ILE A 33 -21.88 -5.85 1.68
N GLU A 34 -21.38 -6.46 2.76
CA GLU A 34 -21.00 -7.88 2.80
C GLU A 34 -22.23 -8.77 2.56
N GLN A 35 -23.35 -8.46 3.15
CA GLN A 35 -24.62 -9.17 2.94
C GLN A 35 -25.09 -9.06 1.47
N PHE A 36 -25.00 -7.87 0.88
CA PHE A 36 -25.33 -7.69 -0.54
C PHE A 36 -24.43 -8.54 -1.45
N ILE A 37 -23.11 -8.53 -1.21
CA ILE A 37 -22.14 -9.32 -1.97
C ILE A 37 -22.46 -10.82 -1.86
N GLN A 38 -22.81 -11.30 -0.66
CA GLN A 38 -23.16 -12.69 -0.42
C GLN A 38 -24.45 -13.11 -1.14
N GLN A 39 -25.49 -12.25 -1.08
CA GLN A 39 -26.79 -12.54 -1.70
C GLN A 39 -26.76 -12.41 -3.23
N HIS A 40 -25.83 -11.59 -3.76
CA HIS A 40 -25.74 -11.26 -5.18
C HIS A 40 -24.34 -11.56 -5.75
N SER A 41 -23.84 -12.76 -5.49
CA SER A 41 -22.44 -13.17 -5.81
C SER A 41 -22.07 -13.07 -7.30
N SER A 42 -23.05 -13.15 -8.20
CA SER A 42 -22.89 -12.99 -9.65
C SER A 42 -23.16 -11.58 -10.17
N HIS A 43 -23.47 -10.62 -9.28
CA HIS A 43 -23.79 -9.26 -9.70
C HIS A 43 -22.56 -8.53 -10.25
N PHE A 44 -22.72 -7.80 -11.36
CA PHE A 44 -21.60 -7.14 -12.04
C PHE A 44 -20.91 -6.05 -11.19
N LEU A 45 -21.61 -5.43 -10.23
CA LEU A 45 -21.05 -4.46 -9.30
C LEU A 45 -20.38 -5.08 -8.06
N ARG A 46 -20.37 -6.41 -7.92
CA ARG A 46 -19.74 -7.10 -6.79
C ARG A 46 -18.29 -6.62 -6.56
N GLY A 47 -17.47 -6.65 -7.59
CA GLY A 47 -16.06 -6.23 -7.49
C GLY A 47 -15.91 -4.77 -7.05
N LYS A 48 -16.81 -3.89 -7.47
CA LYS A 48 -16.83 -2.51 -7.03
C LYS A 48 -17.21 -2.40 -5.54
N LEU A 49 -18.20 -3.15 -5.08
CA LEU A 49 -18.59 -3.16 -3.66
C LEU A 49 -17.53 -3.79 -2.75
N GLU A 50 -16.82 -4.82 -3.21
CA GLU A 50 -15.63 -5.32 -2.51
C GLU A 50 -14.55 -4.23 -2.40
N GLN A 51 -14.42 -3.37 -3.41
CA GLN A 51 -13.56 -2.18 -3.34
C GLN A 51 -14.07 -1.15 -2.34
N SER A 52 -15.35 -0.95 -2.28
CA SER A 52 -15.97 0.02 -1.37
C SER A 52 -15.71 -0.30 0.10
N ILE A 53 -15.52 -1.59 0.48
CA ILE A 53 -15.14 -1.96 1.85
C ILE A 53 -13.77 -1.40 2.22
N PHE A 54 -12.77 -1.47 1.35
CA PHE A 54 -11.45 -0.85 1.59
C PHE A 54 -11.58 0.67 1.75
N THR A 55 -12.30 1.32 0.83
CA THR A 55 -12.54 2.77 0.88
C THR A 55 -13.25 3.18 2.17
N LEU A 56 -14.26 2.41 2.59
CA LEU A 56 -14.98 2.62 3.84
C LEU A 56 -14.04 2.64 5.05
N LEU A 57 -13.19 1.63 5.18
CA LEU A 57 -12.27 1.48 6.31
C LEU A 57 -11.14 2.52 6.28
N ILE A 58 -10.66 2.90 5.10
CA ILE A 58 -9.68 3.98 4.93
C ILE A 58 -10.31 5.32 5.37
N ASN A 59 -11.53 5.64 4.88
CA ASN A 59 -12.23 6.88 5.23
C ASN A 59 -12.56 6.98 6.72
N ALA A 60 -12.88 5.86 7.35
CA ALA A 60 -13.17 5.76 8.78
C ALA A 60 -11.90 5.69 9.66
N GLU A 61 -10.70 5.61 9.06
CA GLU A 61 -9.42 5.37 9.74
C GLU A 61 -9.45 4.12 10.65
N ASP A 62 -10.27 3.08 10.27
CA ASP A 62 -10.33 1.82 11.03
C ASP A 62 -9.16 0.90 10.70
N THR A 63 -7.99 1.25 11.22
CA THR A 63 -6.74 0.52 11.08
C THR A 63 -6.84 -0.95 11.49
N GLN A 64 -7.59 -1.24 12.55
CA GLN A 64 -7.75 -2.61 13.07
C GLN A 64 -8.52 -3.51 12.10
N ALA A 65 -9.57 -2.99 11.49
CA ALA A 65 -10.33 -3.73 10.49
C ALA A 65 -9.58 -3.81 9.15
N LEU A 66 -8.92 -2.71 8.74
CA LEU A 66 -8.16 -2.63 7.49
C LEU A 66 -7.00 -3.64 7.48
N ALA A 67 -6.26 -3.76 8.58
CA ALA A 67 -5.14 -4.71 8.72
C ALA A 67 -5.52 -6.19 8.54
N LYS A 68 -6.80 -6.53 8.69
CA LYS A 68 -7.34 -7.91 8.56
C LYS A 68 -7.84 -8.24 7.17
N LEU A 69 -7.92 -7.25 6.27
CA LEU A 69 -8.40 -7.49 4.92
C LEU A 69 -7.35 -8.21 4.07
N THR A 70 -7.82 -9.01 3.12
CA THR A 70 -6.97 -9.60 2.09
C THR A 70 -6.90 -8.67 0.88
N PRO A 71 -5.73 -8.07 0.58
CA PRO A 71 -5.59 -7.16 -0.54
C PRO A 71 -5.54 -7.92 -1.87
N ASN A 72 -6.11 -7.33 -2.93
CA ASN A 72 -6.11 -7.91 -4.28
C ASN A 72 -5.43 -7.02 -5.34
N ASN A 73 -4.85 -5.91 -4.94
CA ASN A 73 -4.03 -5.04 -5.77
C ASN A 73 -2.97 -4.32 -4.94
N LEU A 74 -2.01 -3.68 -5.60
CA LEU A 74 -0.86 -3.02 -4.98
C LEU A 74 -1.26 -1.90 -4.00
N GLU A 75 -2.21 -1.05 -4.38
CA GLU A 75 -2.68 0.06 -3.54
C GLU A 75 -3.22 -0.45 -2.19
N ARG A 76 -4.01 -1.55 -2.22
CA ARG A 76 -4.55 -2.17 -1.01
C ARG A 76 -3.52 -2.92 -0.22
N GLN A 77 -2.53 -3.53 -0.87
CA GLN A 77 -1.39 -4.14 -0.18
C GLN A 77 -0.67 -3.09 0.65
N ILE A 78 -0.38 -1.93 0.08
CA ILE A 78 0.24 -0.82 0.81
C ILE A 78 -0.67 -0.35 1.95
N ALA A 79 -1.96 -0.13 1.72
CA ALA A 79 -2.89 0.32 2.75
C ALA A 79 -2.97 -0.68 3.93
N VAL A 80 -3.00 -1.98 3.67
CA VAL A 80 -3.00 -3.02 4.71
C VAL A 80 -1.68 -3.06 5.46
N LEU A 81 -0.54 -2.93 4.78
CA LEU A 81 0.78 -2.87 5.42
C LEU A 81 0.92 -1.63 6.30
N THR A 82 0.44 -0.47 5.83
CA THR A 82 0.41 0.76 6.61
C THR A 82 -0.41 0.59 7.89
N ALA A 83 -1.60 0.01 7.78
CA ALA A 83 -2.45 -0.27 8.93
C ALA A 83 -1.78 -1.22 9.94
N LYS A 84 -1.16 -2.30 9.47
CA LYS A 84 -0.38 -3.21 10.31
C LYS A 84 0.77 -2.49 11.02
N TYR A 85 1.52 -1.68 10.28
CA TYR A 85 2.65 -0.93 10.83
C TYR A 85 2.20 0.07 11.91
N GLN A 86 1.08 0.77 11.71
CA GLN A 86 0.51 1.70 12.69
C GLN A 86 0.11 1.01 13.98
N ILE A 87 -0.49 -0.18 13.89
CA ILE A 87 -0.85 -0.99 15.06
C ILE A 87 0.40 -1.36 15.88
N GLU A 88 1.44 -1.88 15.19
CA GLU A 88 2.69 -2.26 15.87
C GLU A 88 3.43 -1.03 16.44
N ALA A 89 3.36 0.12 15.78
CA ALA A 89 3.92 1.37 16.28
C ALA A 89 3.22 1.86 17.55
N SER A 90 1.89 1.73 17.60
CA SER A 90 1.09 2.11 18.77
C SER A 90 1.32 1.18 19.97
N ASN A 91 1.49 -0.12 19.73
CA ASN A 91 1.75 -1.11 20.77
C ASN A 91 3.12 -0.92 21.43
N THR A 92 4.14 -0.47 20.69
CA THR A 92 5.49 -0.21 21.22
C THR A 92 5.51 0.91 22.26
N SER A 93 4.58 1.85 22.18
CA SER A 93 4.50 2.97 23.09
C SER A 93 3.91 2.61 24.46
N GLN A 94 3.31 1.43 24.61
CA GLN A 94 2.52 1.06 25.80
C GLN A 94 3.13 -0.06 26.67
N THR A 95 4.12 -0.83 26.17
CA THR A 95 4.66 -1.99 26.90
C THR A 95 6.18 -2.09 26.81
N ALA A 96 6.80 -2.57 27.92
CA ALA A 96 8.24 -2.84 28.01
C ALA A 96 8.73 -4.08 27.23
N GLU A 97 7.84 -4.76 26.49
CA GLU A 97 8.16 -5.96 25.67
C GLU A 97 8.58 -5.59 24.25
N ASN A 98 9.66 -4.81 24.11
CA ASN A 98 10.12 -4.23 22.84
C ASN A 98 10.57 -5.25 21.78
N GLN A 99 11.02 -6.45 22.15
CA GLN A 99 11.64 -7.39 21.19
C GLN A 99 10.65 -8.04 20.20
N SER A 100 9.41 -8.29 20.61
CA SER A 100 8.41 -8.91 19.73
C SER A 100 7.89 -7.91 18.68
N ASN A 101 7.64 -6.68 19.10
CA ASN A 101 7.11 -5.63 18.25
C ASN A 101 8.12 -5.19 17.17
N ASP A 102 9.42 -5.19 17.49
CA ASP A 102 10.47 -4.86 16.53
C ASP A 102 10.58 -5.92 15.42
N LYS A 103 10.38 -7.20 15.75
CA LYS A 103 10.34 -8.27 14.75
C LYS A 103 9.15 -8.13 13.80
N ASN A 104 7.97 -7.78 14.32
CA ASN A 104 6.77 -7.59 13.52
C ASN A 104 6.93 -6.39 12.57
N LYS A 105 7.44 -5.26 13.06
CA LYS A 105 7.74 -4.09 12.24
C LYS A 105 8.76 -4.42 11.15
N SER A 106 9.83 -5.13 11.49
CA SER A 106 10.85 -5.55 10.52
C SER A 106 10.25 -6.47 9.44
N ALA A 107 9.34 -7.39 9.80
CA ALA A 107 8.66 -8.23 8.83
C ALA A 107 7.76 -7.43 7.88
N ILE A 108 7.01 -6.44 8.39
CA ILE A 108 6.19 -5.55 7.59
C ILE A 108 7.05 -4.73 6.61
N LEU A 109 8.17 -4.18 7.08
CA LEU A 109 9.07 -3.41 6.24
C LEU A 109 9.80 -4.28 5.21
N SER A 110 10.06 -5.55 5.53
CA SER A 110 10.58 -6.52 4.55
C SER A 110 9.54 -6.83 3.46
N GLU A 111 8.27 -6.95 3.80
CA GLU A 111 7.18 -7.14 2.82
C GLU A 111 7.03 -5.88 1.94
N TYR A 112 7.12 -4.67 2.53
CA TYR A 112 7.14 -3.42 1.79
C TYR A 112 8.31 -3.33 0.81
N GLU A 113 9.52 -3.74 1.23
CA GLU A 113 10.71 -3.81 0.39
C GLU A 113 10.50 -4.72 -0.83
N GLN A 114 9.89 -5.89 -0.63
CA GLN A 114 9.58 -6.79 -1.75
C GLN A 114 8.60 -6.14 -2.74
N LEU A 115 7.62 -5.38 -2.26
CA LEU A 115 6.73 -4.62 -3.14
C LEU A 115 7.50 -3.52 -3.88
N TRP A 116 8.40 -2.82 -3.20
CA TRP A 116 9.24 -1.79 -3.82
C TRP A 116 10.16 -2.35 -4.90
N LEU A 117 10.83 -3.47 -4.63
CA LEU A 117 11.70 -4.15 -5.61
C LEU A 117 10.92 -4.63 -6.84
N ASN A 118 9.71 -5.13 -6.66
CA ASN A 118 8.96 -5.80 -7.72
C ASN A 118 8.06 -4.88 -8.56
N ASN A 119 7.91 -3.61 -8.20
CA ASN A 119 7.05 -2.65 -8.90
C ASN A 119 7.85 -1.40 -9.30
N ALA A 120 7.58 -0.88 -10.50
CA ALA A 120 8.21 0.35 -10.98
C ALA A 120 7.95 1.52 -10.04
N GLU A 121 6.69 1.67 -9.63
CA GLU A 121 6.21 2.72 -8.75
C GLU A 121 5.31 2.12 -7.67
N LEU A 122 5.41 2.62 -6.43
CA LEU A 122 4.49 2.29 -5.37
C LEU A 122 3.48 3.44 -5.15
N PRO A 123 2.25 3.12 -4.73
CA PRO A 123 1.35 4.12 -4.19
C PRO A 123 2.03 4.92 -3.08
N ASN A 124 1.77 6.24 -3.04
CA ASN A 124 2.40 7.13 -2.08
C ASN A 124 1.99 6.75 -0.65
N ASP A 125 2.95 6.24 0.12
CA ASP A 125 2.84 6.02 1.56
C ASP A 125 4.08 6.57 2.26
N ALA A 126 3.95 7.81 2.75
CA ALA A 126 5.06 8.50 3.40
C ALA A 126 5.51 7.79 4.69
N GLN A 127 4.62 7.08 5.38
CA GLN A 127 4.93 6.44 6.66
C GLN A 127 5.79 5.19 6.48
N LEU A 128 5.37 4.25 5.63
CA LEU A 128 6.15 3.04 5.35
C LEU A 128 7.46 3.39 4.65
N TRP A 129 7.41 4.31 3.68
CA TRP A 129 8.61 4.79 3.01
C TRP A 129 9.63 5.34 4.00
N THR A 130 9.22 6.29 4.86
CA THR A 130 10.12 6.91 5.84
C THR A 130 10.68 5.88 6.83
N ALA A 131 9.83 4.97 7.32
CA ALA A 131 10.25 3.92 8.24
C ALA A 131 11.26 2.96 7.60
N TRP A 132 10.99 2.50 6.37
CA TRP A 132 11.87 1.63 5.62
C TRP A 132 13.20 2.31 5.28
N TYR A 133 13.15 3.55 4.79
CA TYR A 133 14.34 4.34 4.46
C TYR A 133 15.23 4.57 5.68
N SER A 134 14.66 4.95 6.83
CA SER A 134 15.42 5.21 8.06
C SER A 134 16.11 3.97 8.64
N GLN A 135 15.66 2.77 8.27
CA GLN A 135 16.29 1.50 8.64
C GLN A 135 17.31 0.98 7.60
N GLY A 136 17.75 1.84 6.67
CA GLY A 136 18.69 1.46 5.62
C GLY A 136 18.04 0.60 4.53
N GLY A 137 16.73 0.76 4.33
CA GLY A 137 15.97 0.01 3.32
C GLY A 137 16.42 0.32 1.89
N ARG A 138 16.87 1.56 1.62
CA ARG A 138 17.36 1.97 0.31
C ARG A 138 18.87 2.01 0.30
N THR A 139 19.48 0.93 -0.13
CA THR A 139 20.93 0.82 -0.35
C THR A 139 21.23 0.80 -1.84
N GLU A 140 22.47 1.13 -2.21
CA GLU A 140 22.96 1.03 -3.58
C GLU A 140 22.69 -0.36 -4.17
N GLU A 141 22.97 -1.43 -3.43
CA GLU A 141 22.71 -2.80 -3.83
C GLU A 141 21.24 -3.04 -4.20
N LYS A 142 20.29 -2.54 -3.38
CA LYS A 142 18.84 -2.69 -3.63
C LYS A 142 18.38 -1.87 -4.82
N ILE A 143 19.00 -0.73 -5.08
CA ILE A 143 18.72 0.08 -6.27
C ILE A 143 19.16 -0.68 -7.52
N TYR A 144 20.36 -1.29 -7.51
CA TYR A 144 20.81 -2.15 -8.61
C TYR A 144 19.89 -3.35 -8.81
N GLN A 145 19.48 -4.03 -7.75
CA GLN A 145 18.52 -5.16 -7.83
C GLN A 145 17.19 -4.72 -8.47
N LYS A 146 16.69 -3.55 -8.10
CA LYS A 146 15.46 -3.00 -8.72
C LYS A 146 15.67 -2.67 -10.19
N ALA A 147 16.79 -2.04 -10.53
CA ALA A 147 17.14 -1.72 -11.91
C ALA A 147 17.24 -2.98 -12.78
N GLU A 148 17.95 -4.01 -12.31
CA GLU A 148 18.05 -5.30 -13.00
C GLU A 148 16.68 -5.96 -13.22
N MET A 149 15.81 -5.91 -12.21
CA MET A 149 14.46 -6.45 -12.31
C MET A 149 13.63 -5.70 -13.36
N LEU A 150 13.68 -4.36 -13.36
CA LEU A 150 12.95 -3.54 -14.33
C LEU A 150 13.49 -3.76 -15.76
N PHE A 151 14.81 -3.85 -15.91
CA PHE A 151 15.47 -4.19 -17.17
C PHE A 151 15.04 -5.57 -17.66
N GLY A 152 15.06 -6.58 -16.80
CA GLY A 152 14.63 -7.94 -17.14
C GLY A 152 13.16 -8.04 -17.54
N LYS A 153 12.32 -7.10 -17.09
CA LYS A 153 10.91 -6.94 -17.50
C LYS A 153 10.73 -6.09 -18.75
N ASN A 154 11.80 -5.53 -19.31
CA ASN A 154 11.77 -4.55 -20.41
C ASN A 154 10.91 -3.30 -20.05
N ASP A 155 11.01 -2.84 -18.80
CA ASP A 155 10.23 -1.72 -18.24
C ASP A 155 11.05 -0.41 -18.27
N ALA A 156 11.18 0.18 -19.47
CA ALA A 156 11.89 1.44 -19.68
C ALA A 156 11.30 2.58 -18.85
N LYS A 157 9.94 2.63 -18.72
CA LYS A 157 9.27 3.64 -17.91
C LYS A 157 9.62 3.50 -16.43
N GLY A 158 9.69 2.27 -15.93
CA GLY A 158 10.10 2.00 -14.55
C GLY A 158 11.55 2.43 -14.27
N LEU A 159 12.46 2.21 -15.21
CA LEU A 159 13.85 2.68 -15.13
C LEU A 159 13.93 4.20 -15.12
N GLU A 160 13.14 4.89 -15.95
CA GLU A 160 13.07 6.37 -15.95
C GLU A 160 12.55 6.91 -14.60
N ILE A 161 11.54 6.28 -14.01
CA ILE A 161 11.02 6.64 -12.68
C ILE A 161 12.10 6.46 -11.63
N LEU A 162 12.80 5.33 -11.63
CA LEU A 162 13.89 5.05 -10.69
C LEU A 162 15.04 6.06 -10.82
N ALA A 163 15.42 6.43 -12.03
CA ALA A 163 16.43 7.46 -12.29
C ALA A 163 16.01 8.83 -11.72
N LYS A 164 14.74 9.23 -11.94
CA LYS A 164 14.20 10.48 -11.36
C LYS A 164 14.11 10.47 -9.83
N GLU A 165 13.90 9.32 -9.23
CA GLU A 165 13.96 9.18 -7.77
C GLU A 165 15.38 9.41 -7.25
N LEU A 166 16.41 8.95 -7.98
CA LEU A 166 17.81 9.15 -7.64
C LEU A 166 18.22 10.63 -7.74
N GLU A 167 17.77 11.35 -8.76
CA GLU A 167 18.07 12.77 -8.95
C GLU A 167 17.55 13.66 -7.81
N LYS A 168 16.52 13.21 -7.10
CA LYS A 168 15.89 13.98 -6.00
C LYS A 168 16.64 13.88 -4.67
N ILE A 169 17.69 13.08 -4.59
CA ILE A 169 18.44 12.87 -3.34
C ILE A 169 19.48 13.97 -3.20
N GLU A 170 19.42 14.73 -2.12
CA GLU A 170 20.33 15.85 -1.81
C GLU A 170 21.83 15.44 -1.67
N ASN A 171 22.12 14.14 -1.53
CA ASN A 171 23.50 13.60 -1.44
C ASN A 171 23.93 12.92 -2.74
N ALA A 172 23.80 13.62 -3.86
CA ALA A 172 24.09 13.12 -5.21
C ALA A 172 25.47 12.49 -5.46
N LYS A 173 26.46 12.65 -4.56
CA LYS A 173 27.81 12.14 -4.79
C LYS A 173 27.97 10.63 -4.63
N GLU A 174 27.17 10.02 -3.75
CA GLU A 174 27.16 8.56 -3.58
C GLU A 174 26.30 7.86 -4.65
N ASP A 175 25.27 8.56 -5.13
CA ASP A 175 24.30 8.02 -6.11
C ASP A 175 24.67 8.32 -7.58
N GLU A 176 25.72 9.11 -7.87
CA GLU A 176 26.12 9.49 -9.24
C GLU A 176 26.49 8.27 -10.10
N GLN A 177 27.18 7.28 -9.51
CA GLN A 177 27.53 6.03 -10.21
C GLN A 177 26.28 5.19 -10.53
N VAL A 178 25.32 5.16 -9.61
CA VAL A 178 24.06 4.43 -9.77
C VAL A 178 23.21 5.07 -10.87
N ALA A 179 23.12 6.40 -10.91
CA ALA A 179 22.42 7.13 -11.95
C ALA A 179 23.02 6.88 -13.34
N ALA A 180 24.36 6.84 -13.45
CA ALA A 180 25.06 6.53 -14.69
C ALA A 180 24.77 5.10 -15.19
N HIS A 181 24.75 4.11 -14.30
CA HIS A 181 24.38 2.73 -14.66
C HIS A 181 22.92 2.61 -15.11
N LEU A 182 21.99 3.30 -14.45
CA LEU A 182 20.57 3.30 -14.85
C LEU A 182 20.36 3.93 -16.22
N SER A 183 21.11 4.98 -16.57
CA SER A 183 21.11 5.56 -17.91
C SER A 183 21.54 4.55 -18.98
N LEU A 184 22.58 3.75 -18.71
CA LEU A 184 23.02 2.69 -19.61
C LEU A 184 21.94 1.63 -19.84
N TYR A 185 21.18 1.25 -18.80
CA TYR A 185 20.07 0.30 -18.97
C TYR A 185 18.91 0.89 -19.80
N GLN A 186 18.64 2.19 -19.68
CA GLN A 186 17.61 2.86 -20.48
C GLN A 186 18.00 2.94 -21.96
N ASP A 187 19.29 3.16 -22.26
CA ASP A 187 19.80 3.25 -23.64
C ASP A 187 19.81 1.90 -24.36
N LEU A 188 19.74 0.79 -23.62
CA LEU A 188 19.70 -0.57 -24.16
C LEU A 188 18.26 -1.09 -24.45
N LEU A 189 17.24 -0.39 -24.00
CA LEU A 189 15.82 -0.71 -24.23
C LEU A 189 15.26 -0.01 -25.45
#